data_72379d6e13b3f1fcceccfbc48e1b46c5
#
_entry.id   72379d6e13b3f1fcceccfbc48e1b46c5
#
_cell.length_a   1.000
_cell.length_b   1.000
_cell.length_c   1.000
_cell.angle_alpha   90.00
_cell.angle_beta   90.00
_cell.angle_gamma   90.00
#
_symmetry.space_group_name_H-M   'P 1'
#
loop_
_entity.id
_entity.type
_entity.pdbx_description
1 polymer ?
#
loop_
_entity_poly.entity_id
_entity_poly.type
_entity_poly.pdbx_seq_one_letter_code
_entity_poly.pdbx_strand_id
1 'polypeptide(L)'
;ENYISDKKLSSEEIRDTEEFKDFRAKMHFLHNALPGNFSEELACLWEFYLLVGMTKDEIKNLAKEATDTKLGEAIGDVVVESSRILTGEAGIVRGIYDNGLRIRPEIANLYHELKRNGIDVYIISASIQELIEVFATDKSYGYNLDIENIYAMRLKSTIDNILVDEYNYEYPFTQRKGKSEIIEKFIKPKYNDKGPILVGGDAVGDENMLTEFKDTEILLIMKREGKLDDVAKDSR
;
A
#
# COMPACT_ATOMS: atom_id res chain seq x y z
N GLU A 1 10.09 16.61 15.85
CA GLU A 1 11.07 15.70 16.52
C GLU A 1 11.51 16.26 17.88
N ASN A 2 11.95 17.52 17.94
CA ASN A 2 12.45 18.11 19.19
C ASN A 2 11.39 18.15 20.31
N TYR A 3 10.12 18.39 19.98
CA TYR A 3 9.05 18.52 20.98
C TYR A 3 8.80 17.22 21.75
N ILE A 4 8.84 16.08 21.06
CA ILE A 4 8.61 14.76 21.65
C ILE A 4 9.83 14.31 22.45
N SER A 5 11.04 14.48 21.90
CA SER A 5 12.29 14.10 22.58
C SER A 5 12.54 14.91 23.84
N ASP A 6 12.20 16.21 23.83
CA ASP A 6 12.42 17.11 24.97
C ASP A 6 11.47 16.85 26.14
N LYS A 7 10.23 16.41 25.85
CA LYS A 7 9.22 16.11 26.90
C LYS A 7 9.26 14.67 27.41
N LYS A 8 9.97 13.76 26.77
CA LYS A 8 10.05 12.33 27.12
C LYS A 8 8.67 11.68 27.33
N LEU A 9 7.70 12.04 26.46
CA LEU A 9 6.35 11.51 26.53
C LEU A 9 6.31 10.06 26.04
N SER A 10 5.48 9.24 26.67
CA SER A 10 5.14 7.92 26.17
C SER A 10 4.27 8.04 24.88
N SER A 11 4.18 6.96 24.13
CA SER A 11 3.32 6.93 22.92
C SER A 11 1.85 7.21 23.24
N GLU A 12 1.36 6.84 24.42
CA GLU A 12 0.00 7.10 24.85
C GLU A 12 -0.20 8.59 25.17
N GLU A 13 0.72 9.18 25.92
CA GLU A 13 0.70 10.63 26.22
C GLU A 13 0.79 11.48 24.96
N ILE A 14 1.60 11.05 23.97
CA ILE A 14 1.68 11.75 22.67
C ILE A 14 0.32 11.74 21.96
N ARG A 15 -0.39 10.61 21.95
CA ARG A 15 -1.70 10.48 21.29
C ARG A 15 -2.76 11.41 21.86
N ASP A 16 -2.62 11.79 23.12
CA ASP A 16 -3.55 12.68 23.82
C ASP A 16 -3.24 14.17 23.63
N THR A 17 -2.08 14.51 23.05
CA THR A 17 -1.72 15.91 22.78
C THR A 17 -2.58 16.52 21.69
N GLU A 18 -2.79 17.83 21.79
CA GLU A 18 -3.52 18.59 20.74
C GLU A 18 -2.76 18.62 19.42
N GLU A 19 -1.43 18.64 19.46
CA GLU A 19 -0.55 18.57 18.31
C GLU A 19 -0.73 17.25 17.54
N PHE A 20 -0.81 16.13 18.26
CA PHE A 20 -1.01 14.83 17.62
C PHE A 20 -2.43 14.71 17.03
N LYS A 21 -3.45 15.16 17.72
CA LYS A 21 -4.84 15.20 17.22
C LYS A 21 -4.92 16.03 15.93
N ASP A 22 -4.28 17.20 15.94
CA ASP A 22 -4.23 18.11 14.80
C ASP A 22 -3.51 17.46 13.61
N PHE A 23 -2.30 16.94 13.83
CA PHE A 23 -1.51 16.23 12.83
C PHE A 23 -2.31 15.06 12.22
N ARG A 24 -2.82 14.15 13.05
CA ARG A 24 -3.54 12.96 12.59
C ARG A 24 -4.76 13.30 11.73
N ALA A 25 -5.58 14.24 12.16
CA ALA A 25 -6.78 14.60 11.41
C ALA A 25 -6.44 15.26 10.07
N LYS A 26 -5.44 16.15 10.05
CA LYS A 26 -4.97 16.80 8.81
C LYS A 26 -4.33 15.82 7.85
N MET A 27 -3.59 14.83 8.34
CA MET A 27 -3.02 13.76 7.52
C MET A 27 -4.09 12.94 6.81
N HIS A 28 -5.10 12.46 7.54
CA HIS A 28 -6.20 11.70 6.94
C HIS A 28 -7.07 12.57 6.01
N PHE A 29 -7.25 13.84 6.32
CA PHE A 29 -7.91 14.77 5.41
C PHE A 29 -7.14 14.91 4.09
N LEU A 30 -5.82 15.10 4.13
CA LEU A 30 -4.99 15.20 2.94
C LEU A 30 -5.02 13.90 2.12
N HIS A 31 -4.94 12.73 2.76
CA HIS A 31 -5.05 11.44 2.11
C HIS A 31 -6.34 11.34 1.26
N ASN A 32 -7.46 11.83 1.78
CA ASN A 32 -8.74 11.80 1.08
C ASN A 32 -8.89 12.93 0.04
N ALA A 33 -8.25 14.06 0.25
CA ALA A 33 -8.41 15.24 -0.59
C ALA A 33 -7.47 15.29 -1.80
N LEU A 34 -6.29 14.69 -1.72
CA LEU A 34 -5.31 14.74 -2.81
C LEU A 34 -5.73 13.95 -4.06
N PRO A 35 -6.29 12.72 -3.95
CA PRO A 35 -6.80 12.02 -5.11
C PRO A 35 -7.90 12.81 -5.83
N GLY A 36 -7.74 12.98 -7.15
CA GLY A 36 -8.69 13.72 -7.99
C GLY A 36 -8.53 15.24 -7.98
N ASN A 37 -7.76 15.81 -7.05
CA ASN A 37 -7.48 17.25 -7.02
C ASN A 37 -6.04 17.60 -7.43
N PHE A 38 -5.14 16.62 -7.38
CA PHE A 38 -3.72 16.76 -7.73
C PHE A 38 -3.29 15.64 -8.66
N SER A 39 -2.01 15.65 -9.06
CA SER A 39 -1.46 14.54 -9.85
C SER A 39 -1.53 13.22 -9.08
N GLU A 40 -1.76 12.12 -9.79
CA GLU A 40 -1.80 10.78 -9.19
C GLU A 40 -0.48 10.44 -8.47
N GLU A 41 0.64 10.89 -9.05
CA GLU A 41 1.97 10.72 -8.45
C GLU A 41 2.05 11.42 -7.08
N LEU A 42 1.66 12.70 -6.99
CA LEU A 42 1.66 13.42 -5.73
C LEU A 42 0.72 12.76 -4.72
N ALA A 43 -0.48 12.37 -5.16
CA ALA A 43 -1.47 11.73 -4.30
C ALA A 43 -0.99 10.41 -3.69
N CYS A 44 -0.06 9.71 -4.35
CA CYS A 44 0.49 8.45 -3.85
C CYS A 44 1.81 8.63 -3.07
N LEU A 45 2.68 9.55 -3.49
CA LEU A 45 4.06 9.61 -2.95
C LEU A 45 4.21 10.44 -1.68
N TRP A 46 3.34 11.42 -1.44
CA TRP A 46 3.52 12.36 -0.33
C TRP A 46 3.61 11.67 1.04
N GLU A 47 2.87 10.57 1.22
CA GLU A 47 2.90 9.78 2.46
C GLU A 47 4.26 9.08 2.66
N PHE A 48 4.87 8.64 1.56
CA PHE A 48 6.17 7.96 1.64
C PHE A 48 7.29 8.92 2.03
N TYR A 49 7.17 10.21 1.70
CA TYR A 49 8.13 11.22 2.14
C TYR A 49 8.15 11.43 3.66
N LEU A 50 7.12 11.00 4.39
CA LEU A 50 7.14 10.99 5.85
C LEU A 50 8.11 9.93 6.43
N LEU A 51 8.53 8.96 5.61
CA LEU A 51 9.46 7.91 5.98
C LEU A 51 10.91 8.24 5.62
N VAL A 52 11.14 9.40 5.01
CA VAL A 52 12.50 9.86 4.65
C VAL A 52 13.36 10.04 5.90
N GLY A 53 14.59 9.55 5.82
CA GLY A 53 15.52 9.51 6.95
C GLY A 53 15.44 8.24 7.79
N MET A 54 14.44 7.39 7.59
CA MET A 54 14.36 6.06 8.21
C MET A 54 15.09 5.02 7.36
N THR A 55 15.65 4.02 7.99
CA THR A 55 16.16 2.83 7.33
C THR A 55 15.02 1.91 6.89
N LYS A 56 15.25 1.09 5.86
CA LYS A 56 14.27 0.09 5.41
C LYS A 56 13.84 -0.86 6.53
N ASP A 57 14.76 -1.23 7.43
CA ASP A 57 14.45 -2.12 8.54
C ASP A 57 13.57 -1.44 9.59
N GLU A 58 13.82 -0.15 9.90
CA GLU A 58 12.92 0.62 10.77
C GLU A 58 11.52 0.70 10.18
N ILE A 59 11.38 0.92 8.88
CA ILE A 59 10.09 0.97 8.18
C ILE A 59 9.41 -0.40 8.23
N LYS A 60 10.14 -1.50 8.01
CA LYS A 60 9.58 -2.86 8.14
C LYS A 60 9.09 -3.15 9.55
N ASN A 61 9.83 -2.75 10.57
CA ASN A 61 9.42 -2.90 11.96
C ASN A 61 8.15 -2.10 12.26
N LEU A 62 8.08 -0.85 11.80
CA LEU A 62 6.89 0.00 11.92
C LEU A 62 5.69 -0.60 11.18
N ALA A 63 5.91 -1.11 9.96
CA ALA A 63 4.87 -1.77 9.16
C ALA A 63 4.32 -3.02 9.87
N LYS A 64 5.20 -3.82 10.48
CA LYS A 64 4.78 -5.00 11.25
C LYS A 64 3.98 -4.62 12.48
N GLU A 65 4.45 -3.66 13.27
CA GLU A 65 3.75 -3.17 14.46
C GLU A 65 2.36 -2.63 14.10
N ALA A 66 2.27 -1.82 13.05
CA ALA A 66 1.02 -1.26 12.56
C ALA A 66 0.05 -2.36 12.10
N THR A 67 0.54 -3.34 11.34
CA THR A 67 -0.25 -4.47 10.86
C THR A 67 -0.77 -5.32 12.03
N ASP A 68 0.09 -5.70 12.94
CA ASP A 68 -0.27 -6.53 14.11
C ASP A 68 -1.29 -5.81 15.00
N THR A 69 -1.16 -4.50 15.16
CA THR A 69 -2.11 -3.68 15.93
C THR A 69 -3.49 -3.64 15.25
N LYS A 70 -3.54 -3.61 13.91
CA LYS A 70 -4.79 -3.48 13.15
C LYS A 70 -5.46 -4.82 12.83
N LEU A 71 -4.73 -5.91 12.93
CA LEU A 71 -5.30 -7.25 12.75
C LEU A 71 -6.34 -7.56 13.83
N GLY A 72 -7.56 -7.88 13.38
CA GLY A 72 -8.66 -8.26 14.28
C GLY A 72 -9.44 -7.08 14.85
N GLU A 73 -8.97 -5.83 14.75
CA GLU A 73 -9.79 -4.67 15.14
C GLU A 73 -11.11 -4.60 14.35
N ALA A 74 -12.09 -3.87 14.87
CA ALA A 74 -13.37 -3.68 14.19
C ALA A 74 -13.17 -3.02 12.81
N ILE A 75 -13.77 -3.61 11.78
CA ILE A 75 -13.79 -3.03 10.44
C ILE A 75 -14.81 -1.90 10.41
N GLY A 76 -14.41 -0.74 9.92
CA GLY A 76 -15.29 0.41 9.75
C GLY A 76 -14.53 1.72 9.66
N ASP A 77 -15.27 2.78 9.38
CA ASP A 77 -14.71 4.12 9.27
C ASP A 77 -14.47 4.73 10.66
N VAL A 78 -13.33 5.37 10.81
CA VAL A 78 -13.01 6.18 11.98
C VAL A 78 -12.91 7.64 11.55
N VAL A 79 -13.69 8.49 12.18
CA VAL A 79 -13.64 9.95 12.00
C VAL A 79 -12.73 10.54 13.06
N VAL A 80 -11.76 11.34 12.64
CA VAL A 80 -10.87 12.10 13.52
C VAL A 80 -11.03 13.58 13.26
N GLU A 81 -11.04 14.38 14.32
CA GLU A 81 -11.14 15.84 14.24
C GLU A 81 -9.84 16.47 14.71
N SER A 82 -9.40 17.53 14.03
CA SER A 82 -8.22 18.29 14.42
C SER A 82 -8.44 19.04 15.74
N SER A 83 -7.35 19.52 16.32
CA SER A 83 -7.42 20.34 17.52
C SER A 83 -8.30 21.57 17.31
N ARG A 84 -9.13 21.87 18.29
CA ARG A 84 -9.92 23.11 18.34
C ARG A 84 -9.12 24.32 18.85
N ILE A 85 -7.93 24.06 19.39
CA ILE A 85 -7.05 25.06 19.96
C ILE A 85 -5.96 25.46 18.94
N LEU A 86 -5.52 24.49 18.10
CA LEU A 86 -4.46 24.65 17.10
C LEU A 86 -5.02 24.76 15.68
N THR A 87 -6.13 25.45 15.49
CA THR A 87 -6.85 25.46 14.21
C THR A 87 -6.05 26.02 13.04
N GLY A 88 -5.19 27.02 13.27
CA GLY A 88 -4.48 27.74 12.20
C GLY A 88 -5.44 28.31 11.16
N GLU A 89 -4.95 28.55 9.94
CA GLU A 89 -5.75 29.05 8.81
C GLU A 89 -6.75 28.01 8.27
N ALA A 90 -6.45 26.72 8.42
CA ALA A 90 -7.30 25.64 7.94
C ALA A 90 -8.59 25.46 8.76
N GLY A 91 -8.67 26.08 9.94
CA GLY A 91 -9.80 25.85 10.85
C GLY A 91 -9.84 24.43 11.40
N ILE A 92 -11.03 23.96 11.75
CA ILE A 92 -11.25 22.57 12.20
C ILE A 92 -11.40 21.67 10.99
N VAL A 93 -10.56 20.64 10.94
CA VAL A 93 -10.51 19.67 9.84
C VAL A 93 -10.98 18.30 10.36
N ARG A 94 -11.71 17.57 9.54
CA ARG A 94 -12.09 16.17 9.79
C ARG A 94 -11.45 15.27 8.76
N GLY A 95 -10.74 14.26 9.26
CA GLY A 95 -10.22 13.16 8.45
C GLY A 95 -11.04 11.89 8.70
N ILE A 96 -11.13 11.02 7.70
CA ILE A 96 -11.77 9.71 7.79
C ILE A 96 -10.76 8.67 7.32
N TYR A 97 -10.69 7.54 8.02
CA TYR A 97 -9.89 6.41 7.56
C TYR A 97 -10.57 5.08 7.86
N ASP A 98 -10.32 4.08 7.01
CA ASP A 98 -10.76 2.71 7.23
C ASP A 98 -9.95 2.09 8.37
N ASN A 99 -10.64 1.54 9.36
CA ASN A 99 -10.01 0.85 10.49
C ASN A 99 -10.17 -0.66 10.37
N GLY A 100 -9.22 -1.35 10.98
CA GLY A 100 -9.21 -2.81 11.05
C GLY A 100 -8.60 -3.47 9.81
N LEU A 101 -8.02 -4.64 10.02
CA LEU A 101 -7.36 -5.43 8.99
C LEU A 101 -7.75 -6.90 9.14
N ARG A 102 -7.86 -7.61 8.01
CA ARG A 102 -8.11 -9.05 7.97
C ARG A 102 -7.19 -9.74 6.98
N ILE A 103 -6.60 -10.82 7.42
CA ILE A 103 -6.03 -11.80 6.51
C ILE A 103 -7.19 -12.50 5.79
N ARG A 104 -7.03 -12.73 4.50
CA ARG A 104 -7.98 -13.50 3.67
C ARG A 104 -7.46 -14.92 3.51
N PRO A 105 -7.93 -15.89 4.31
CA PRO A 105 -7.43 -17.25 4.24
C PRO A 105 -7.69 -17.90 2.89
N GLU A 106 -8.74 -17.50 2.17
CA GLU A 106 -9.05 -17.98 0.84
C GLU A 106 -7.97 -17.59 -0.17
N ILE A 107 -7.46 -16.36 -0.06
CA ILE A 107 -6.37 -15.88 -0.93
C ILE A 107 -5.04 -16.53 -0.54
N ALA A 108 -4.75 -16.68 0.75
CA ALA A 108 -3.57 -17.40 1.20
C ALA A 108 -3.57 -18.85 0.70
N ASN A 109 -4.71 -19.55 0.81
CA ASN A 109 -4.88 -20.91 0.29
C ASN A 109 -4.71 -20.96 -1.24
N LEU A 110 -5.28 -20.00 -1.98
CA LEU A 110 -5.08 -19.91 -3.43
C LEU A 110 -3.59 -19.78 -3.78
N TYR A 111 -2.85 -18.90 -3.10
CA TYR A 111 -1.41 -18.74 -3.34
C TYR A 111 -0.64 -20.04 -3.07
N HIS A 112 -0.96 -20.74 -1.98
CA HIS A 112 -0.33 -22.02 -1.65
C HIS A 112 -0.65 -23.11 -2.70
N GLU A 113 -1.90 -23.17 -3.19
CA GLU A 113 -2.28 -24.12 -4.23
C GLU A 113 -1.56 -23.83 -5.56
N LEU A 114 -1.50 -22.56 -5.97
CA LEU A 114 -0.78 -22.16 -7.17
C LEU A 114 0.70 -22.54 -7.08
N LYS A 115 1.37 -22.19 -5.97
CA LYS A 115 2.78 -22.51 -5.75
C LYS A 115 3.01 -24.05 -5.73
N ARG A 116 2.14 -24.84 -5.10
CA ARG A 116 2.24 -26.30 -5.10
C ARG A 116 2.13 -26.93 -6.49
N ASN A 117 1.43 -26.25 -7.39
CA ASN A 117 1.28 -26.68 -8.78
C ASN A 117 2.32 -26.04 -9.73
N GLY A 118 3.38 -25.45 -9.19
CA GLY A 118 4.47 -24.87 -9.99
C GLY A 118 4.12 -23.56 -10.67
N ILE A 119 3.11 -22.85 -10.16
CA ILE A 119 2.71 -21.52 -10.65
C ILE A 119 3.26 -20.47 -9.68
N ASP A 120 4.11 -19.59 -10.19
CA ASP A 120 4.66 -18.51 -9.39
C ASP A 120 3.61 -17.42 -9.14
N VAL A 121 3.61 -16.87 -7.94
CA VAL A 121 2.68 -15.84 -7.49
C VAL A 121 3.45 -14.56 -7.24
N TYR A 122 2.95 -13.46 -7.80
CA TYR A 122 3.52 -12.12 -7.70
C TYR A 122 2.53 -11.15 -7.07
N ILE A 123 3.05 -10.19 -6.30
CA ILE A 123 2.27 -9.03 -5.83
C ILE A 123 2.80 -7.77 -6.51
N ILE A 124 1.87 -6.96 -7.05
CA ILE A 124 2.16 -5.64 -7.60
C ILE A 124 1.26 -4.63 -6.89
N SER A 125 1.85 -3.75 -6.08
CA SER A 125 1.12 -2.85 -5.20
C SER A 125 1.50 -1.38 -5.41
N ALA A 126 0.53 -0.49 -5.24
CA ALA A 126 0.75 0.96 -5.19
C ALA A 126 1.17 1.46 -3.78
N SER A 127 1.41 0.56 -2.83
CA SER A 127 1.94 0.90 -1.51
C SER A 127 3.47 0.90 -1.51
N ILE A 128 4.09 1.32 -0.41
CA ILE A 128 5.55 1.29 -0.30
C ILE A 128 6.07 -0.15 -0.16
N GLN A 129 7.20 -0.44 -0.79
CA GLN A 129 7.80 -1.77 -0.91
C GLN A 129 7.97 -2.46 0.45
N GLU A 130 8.51 -1.77 1.43
CA GLU A 130 8.83 -2.31 2.76
C GLU A 130 7.58 -2.81 3.51
N LEU A 131 6.44 -2.11 3.38
CA LEU A 131 5.16 -2.53 3.96
C LEU A 131 4.66 -3.83 3.30
N ILE A 132 4.70 -3.89 1.97
CA ILE A 132 4.19 -5.05 1.23
C ILE A 132 5.09 -6.27 1.44
N GLU A 133 6.40 -6.08 1.53
CA GLU A 133 7.33 -7.16 1.87
C GLU A 133 6.96 -7.80 3.21
N VAL A 134 6.77 -7.01 4.26
CA VAL A 134 6.36 -7.52 5.58
C VAL A 134 5.05 -8.29 5.48
N PHE A 135 4.03 -7.70 4.87
CA PHE A 135 2.71 -8.31 4.81
C PHE A 135 2.68 -9.62 4.00
N ALA A 136 3.46 -9.69 2.93
CA ALA A 136 3.46 -10.85 2.03
C ALA A 136 4.40 -11.98 2.48
N THR A 137 5.50 -11.67 3.20
CA THR A 137 6.53 -12.67 3.54
C THR A 137 6.45 -13.16 4.98
N ASP A 138 5.89 -12.36 5.91
CA ASP A 138 5.79 -12.78 7.31
C ASP A 138 4.86 -13.99 7.44
N LYS A 139 5.42 -15.08 7.99
CA LYS A 139 4.72 -16.36 8.13
C LYS A 139 3.47 -16.28 8.99
N SER A 140 3.41 -15.34 9.92
CA SER A 140 2.25 -15.14 10.80
C SER A 140 1.00 -14.68 10.04
N TYR A 141 1.17 -14.04 8.86
CA TYR A 141 0.06 -13.60 8.00
C TYR A 141 -0.38 -14.66 6.99
N GLY A 142 0.43 -15.70 6.77
CA GLY A 142 0.06 -16.90 6.04
C GLY A 142 0.14 -16.82 4.51
N TYR A 143 0.50 -15.69 3.90
CA TYR A 143 0.68 -15.60 2.44
C TYR A 143 1.95 -16.29 1.97
N ASN A 144 3.04 -16.17 2.72
CA ASN A 144 4.32 -16.88 2.52
C ASN A 144 4.88 -16.76 1.09
N LEU A 145 4.89 -15.54 0.56
CA LEU A 145 5.46 -15.26 -0.74
C LEU A 145 6.97 -15.01 -0.65
N ASP A 146 7.65 -15.24 -1.75
CA ASP A 146 9.07 -14.99 -1.86
C ASP A 146 9.29 -13.49 -2.12
N ILE A 147 10.28 -12.89 -1.46
CA ILE A 147 10.50 -11.43 -1.48
C ILE A 147 10.79 -10.90 -2.89
N GLU A 148 11.44 -11.71 -3.73
CA GLU A 148 11.74 -11.39 -5.13
C GLU A 148 10.49 -11.34 -6.05
N ASN A 149 9.36 -11.80 -5.56
CA ASN A 149 8.08 -11.77 -6.25
C ASN A 149 7.20 -10.58 -5.84
N ILE A 150 7.76 -9.64 -5.08
CA ILE A 150 7.04 -8.47 -4.58
C ILE A 150 7.51 -7.22 -5.29
N TYR A 151 6.60 -6.54 -5.94
CA TYR A 151 6.80 -5.29 -6.66
C TYR A 151 5.87 -4.22 -6.11
N ALA A 152 6.45 -3.17 -5.53
CA ALA A 152 5.69 -2.06 -4.97
C ALA A 152 6.46 -0.75 -5.14
N MET A 153 5.92 0.38 -4.74
CA MET A 153 6.56 1.67 -4.91
C MET A 153 7.85 1.79 -4.10
N ARG A 154 8.85 2.47 -4.67
CA ARG A 154 10.19 2.57 -4.07
C ARG A 154 10.70 4.00 -4.10
N LEU A 155 11.02 4.53 -2.93
CA LEU A 155 11.93 5.67 -2.84
C LEU A 155 13.38 5.19 -3.05
N LYS A 156 14.25 6.09 -3.49
CA LYS A 156 15.68 5.84 -3.46
C LYS A 156 16.17 5.72 -2.02
N SER A 157 17.29 5.03 -1.85
CA SER A 157 17.94 4.90 -0.55
C SER A 157 19.45 5.09 -0.67
N THR A 158 20.06 5.52 0.43
CA THR A 158 21.53 5.55 0.57
C THR A 158 22.12 4.13 0.60
N ILE A 159 23.45 4.04 0.63
CA ILE A 159 24.16 2.75 0.80
C ILE A 159 23.83 2.07 2.14
N ASP A 160 23.45 2.85 3.15
CA ASP A 160 23.04 2.35 4.46
C ASP A 160 21.54 2.04 4.54
N ASN A 161 20.86 1.97 3.38
CA ASN A 161 19.43 1.71 3.25
C ASN A 161 18.53 2.77 3.92
N ILE A 162 18.98 4.01 4.07
CA ILE A 162 18.18 5.13 4.55
C ILE A 162 17.40 5.72 3.37
N LEU A 163 16.08 5.86 3.48
CA LEU A 163 15.25 6.45 2.42
C LEU A 163 15.54 7.93 2.26
N VAL A 164 15.57 8.37 1.01
CA VAL A 164 15.71 9.79 0.63
C VAL A 164 14.44 10.27 -0.07
N ASP A 165 14.28 11.60 -0.18
CA ASP A 165 13.10 12.28 -0.73
C ASP A 165 13.03 12.26 -2.27
N GLU A 166 13.43 11.14 -2.86
CA GLU A 166 13.43 10.93 -4.30
C GLU A 166 12.81 9.57 -4.65
N TYR A 167 11.80 9.57 -5.55
CA TYR A 167 11.27 8.33 -6.11
C TYR A 167 12.31 7.66 -7.02
N ASN A 168 12.35 6.35 -7.02
CA ASN A 168 13.22 5.59 -7.93
C ASN A 168 12.58 5.46 -9.32
N TYR A 169 12.77 6.48 -10.18
CA TYR A 169 12.21 6.51 -11.54
C TYR A 169 12.80 5.47 -12.52
N GLU A 170 13.86 4.76 -12.14
CA GLU A 170 14.34 3.60 -12.89
C GLU A 170 13.40 2.39 -12.74
N TYR A 171 12.50 2.49 -11.78
CA TYR A 171 11.49 1.50 -11.46
C TYR A 171 10.09 2.04 -11.78
N PRO A 172 9.23 1.25 -12.47
CA PRO A 172 7.89 1.72 -12.82
C PRO A 172 7.07 2.16 -11.60
N PHE A 173 6.34 3.23 -11.76
CA PHE A 173 5.37 3.68 -10.76
C PHE A 173 4.22 2.67 -10.71
N THR A 174 4.15 1.84 -9.65
CA THR A 174 3.29 0.66 -9.56
C THR A 174 1.81 0.97 -9.35
N GLN A 175 1.30 1.92 -10.16
CA GLN A 175 -0.11 2.33 -10.22
C GLN A 175 -0.58 2.28 -11.67
N ARG A 176 -1.82 1.87 -11.92
CA ARG A 176 -2.42 1.76 -13.26
C ARG A 176 -1.48 1.08 -14.25
N LYS A 177 -1.08 1.78 -15.32
CA LYS A 177 -0.19 1.27 -16.36
C LYS A 177 1.16 0.79 -15.82
N GLY A 178 1.68 1.42 -14.78
CA GLY A 178 2.93 0.98 -14.17
C GLY A 178 2.88 -0.44 -13.62
N LYS A 179 1.71 -0.94 -13.22
CA LYS A 179 1.55 -2.36 -12.84
C LYS A 179 1.75 -3.28 -14.03
N SER A 180 1.19 -2.94 -15.21
CA SER A 180 1.45 -3.69 -16.44
C SER A 180 2.91 -3.60 -16.87
N GLU A 181 3.55 -2.44 -16.69
CA GLU A 181 4.98 -2.29 -16.99
C GLU A 181 5.88 -3.17 -16.11
N ILE A 182 5.51 -3.39 -14.85
CA ILE A 182 6.20 -4.38 -14.00
C ILE A 182 6.12 -5.78 -14.62
N ILE A 183 4.92 -6.18 -15.06
CA ILE A 183 4.72 -7.49 -15.70
C ILE A 183 5.58 -7.60 -16.95
N GLU A 184 5.55 -6.59 -17.81
CA GLU A 184 6.31 -6.56 -19.06
C GLU A 184 7.84 -6.58 -18.84
N LYS A 185 8.35 -5.76 -17.92
CA LYS A 185 9.80 -5.56 -17.74
C LYS A 185 10.45 -6.61 -16.86
N PHE A 186 9.76 -7.11 -15.83
CA PHE A 186 10.40 -7.91 -14.77
C PHE A 186 9.83 -9.33 -14.62
N ILE A 187 8.61 -9.59 -15.09
CA ILE A 187 7.95 -10.89 -14.93
C ILE A 187 7.98 -11.68 -16.23
N LYS A 188 7.42 -11.17 -17.32
CA LYS A 188 7.36 -11.86 -18.62
C LYS A 188 8.71 -12.41 -19.11
N PRO A 189 9.85 -11.68 -18.98
CA PRO A 189 11.14 -12.21 -19.39
C PRO A 189 11.55 -13.52 -18.71
N LYS A 190 11.03 -13.77 -17.51
CA LYS A 190 11.27 -15.03 -16.76
C LYS A 190 10.50 -16.22 -17.38
N TYR A 191 9.47 -15.95 -18.22
CA TYR A 191 8.53 -16.94 -18.74
C TYR A 191 8.48 -16.95 -20.28
N ASN A 192 9.60 -16.69 -20.96
CA ASN A 192 9.68 -16.64 -22.42
C ASN A 192 8.67 -15.65 -23.02
N ASP A 193 8.56 -14.48 -22.42
CA ASP A 193 7.64 -13.39 -22.80
C ASP A 193 6.14 -13.72 -22.76
N LYS A 194 5.77 -14.80 -22.05
CA LYS A 194 4.36 -15.09 -21.78
C LYS A 194 3.82 -14.20 -20.67
N GLY A 195 2.60 -13.73 -20.85
CA GLY A 195 1.87 -12.98 -19.85
C GLY A 195 1.32 -13.85 -18.70
N PRO A 196 0.72 -13.24 -17.67
CA PRO A 196 0.13 -13.96 -16.56
C PRO A 196 -1.10 -14.75 -17.01
N ILE A 197 -1.25 -15.98 -16.53
CA ILE A 197 -2.44 -16.82 -16.77
C ILE A 197 -3.62 -16.45 -15.86
N LEU A 198 -3.33 -15.89 -14.67
CA LEU A 198 -4.31 -15.40 -13.72
C LEU A 198 -3.89 -14.01 -13.24
N VAL A 199 -4.82 -13.07 -13.25
CA VAL A 199 -4.62 -11.73 -12.69
C VAL A 199 -5.74 -11.42 -11.69
N GLY A 200 -5.38 -10.88 -10.53
CA GLY A 200 -6.34 -10.45 -9.51
C GLY A 200 -6.23 -8.97 -9.21
N GLY A 201 -7.36 -8.31 -8.93
CA GLY A 201 -7.42 -6.91 -8.54
C GLY A 201 -8.73 -6.50 -7.90
N ASP A 202 -8.76 -5.33 -7.24
CA ASP A 202 -9.94 -4.82 -6.54
C ASP A 202 -10.26 -3.35 -6.83
N ALA A 203 -9.37 -2.65 -7.53
CA ALA A 203 -9.47 -1.20 -7.71
C ALA A 203 -9.14 -0.77 -9.17
N VAL A 204 -9.57 0.43 -9.52
CA VAL A 204 -9.28 1.06 -10.84
C VAL A 204 -7.77 1.09 -11.14
N GLY A 205 -6.94 1.16 -10.11
CA GLY A 205 -5.47 1.06 -10.25
C GLY A 205 -4.98 -0.27 -10.84
N ASP A 206 -5.82 -1.31 -10.87
CA ASP A 206 -5.52 -2.65 -11.39
C ASP A 206 -6.01 -2.88 -12.82
N GLU A 207 -6.83 -1.98 -13.36
CA GLU A 207 -7.52 -2.13 -14.66
C GLU A 207 -6.56 -2.49 -15.80
N ASN A 208 -5.43 -1.80 -15.90
CA ASN A 208 -4.46 -2.07 -16.96
C ASN A 208 -3.94 -3.51 -16.89
N MET A 209 -3.47 -3.97 -15.73
CA MET A 209 -2.96 -5.34 -15.62
C MET A 209 -4.05 -6.41 -15.80
N LEU A 210 -5.32 -6.08 -15.50
CA LEU A 210 -6.46 -6.99 -15.70
C LEU A 210 -6.84 -7.12 -17.19
N THR A 211 -6.55 -6.11 -18.03
CA THR A 211 -7.08 -6.02 -19.39
C THR A 211 -6.04 -6.13 -20.51
N GLU A 212 -4.76 -5.84 -20.23
CA GLU A 212 -3.74 -5.70 -21.29
C GLU A 212 -3.09 -7.03 -21.74
N PHE A 213 -3.20 -8.11 -20.96
CA PHE A 213 -2.50 -9.36 -21.25
C PHE A 213 -3.40 -10.39 -21.91
N LYS A 214 -3.08 -10.78 -23.17
CA LYS A 214 -3.84 -11.75 -23.96
C LYS A 214 -3.73 -13.18 -23.44
N ASP A 215 -2.66 -13.48 -22.71
CA ASP A 215 -2.40 -14.81 -22.14
C ASP A 215 -3.21 -15.04 -20.85
N THR A 216 -3.88 -14.00 -20.32
CA THR A 216 -4.68 -14.12 -19.10
C THR A 216 -5.95 -14.90 -19.38
N GLU A 217 -6.09 -16.04 -18.75
CA GLU A 217 -7.26 -16.92 -18.86
C GLU A 217 -8.27 -16.68 -17.73
N ILE A 218 -7.78 -16.24 -16.56
CA ILE A 218 -8.59 -16.08 -15.35
C ILE A 218 -8.42 -14.68 -14.77
N LEU A 219 -9.54 -13.96 -14.62
CA LEU A 219 -9.60 -12.70 -13.88
C LEU A 219 -10.26 -12.94 -12.53
N LEU A 220 -9.55 -12.62 -11.44
CA LEU A 220 -10.07 -12.65 -10.08
C LEU A 220 -10.39 -11.22 -9.63
N ILE A 221 -11.64 -10.79 -9.79
CA ILE A 221 -12.08 -9.47 -9.40
C ILE A 221 -12.65 -9.51 -7.98
N MET A 222 -11.96 -8.84 -7.05
CA MET A 222 -12.46 -8.64 -5.71
C MET A 222 -13.43 -7.46 -5.72
N LYS A 223 -14.72 -7.74 -5.54
CA LYS A 223 -15.76 -6.71 -5.60
C LYS A 223 -15.58 -5.69 -4.48
N ARG A 224 -15.26 -4.46 -4.87
CA ARG A 224 -15.17 -3.30 -4.00
C ARG A 224 -15.97 -2.15 -4.61
N GLU A 225 -17.19 -1.95 -4.11
CA GLU A 225 -18.07 -0.81 -4.47
C GLU A 225 -18.26 -0.56 -5.98
N GLY A 226 -18.23 -1.62 -6.79
CA GLY A 226 -18.46 -1.50 -8.25
C GLY A 226 -17.33 -0.89 -9.05
N LYS A 227 -16.16 -0.65 -8.47
CA LYS A 227 -15.02 0.02 -9.13
C LYS A 227 -14.47 -0.68 -10.37
N LEU A 228 -14.72 -1.99 -10.51
CA LEU A 228 -14.32 -2.82 -11.67
C LEU A 228 -15.52 -3.48 -12.35
N ASP A 229 -16.72 -2.95 -12.18
CA ASP A 229 -17.94 -3.55 -12.76
C ASP A 229 -17.89 -3.60 -14.30
N ASP A 230 -17.25 -2.63 -14.95
CA ASP A 230 -17.11 -2.62 -16.41
C ASP A 230 -16.11 -3.66 -16.89
N VAL A 231 -15.00 -3.85 -16.20
CA VAL A 231 -14.04 -4.93 -16.46
C VAL A 231 -14.69 -6.31 -16.26
N ALA A 232 -15.52 -6.45 -15.22
CA ALA A 232 -16.24 -7.69 -14.94
C ALA A 232 -17.34 -8.03 -15.98
N LYS A 233 -17.91 -7.03 -16.64
CA LYS A 233 -18.92 -7.21 -17.69
C LYS A 233 -18.33 -7.53 -19.05
N ASP A 234 -17.09 -7.11 -19.28
CA ASP A 234 -16.38 -7.39 -20.52
C ASP A 234 -15.88 -8.86 -20.50
N SER A 235 -16.85 -9.78 -20.55
CA SER A 235 -16.55 -11.21 -20.60
C SER A 235 -15.87 -11.55 -21.92
N ARG A 236 -14.62 -11.91 -21.85
CA ARG A 236 -13.84 -12.47 -22.96
C ARG A 236 -14.25 -13.89 -23.26
#